data_744746c18543681193af3b49bd5de9a2
#
_entry.id   744746c18543681193af3b49bd5de9a2
#
_cell.length_a   1.000
_cell.length_b   1.000
_cell.length_c   1.000
_cell.angle_alpha   90.00
_cell.angle_beta   90.00
_cell.angle_gamma   90.00
#
_symmetry.space_group_name_H-M   'P 1'
#
loop_
_entity.id
_entity.type
_entity.pdbx_description
1 polymer ?
#
loop_
_entity_poly.entity_id
_entity_poly.type
_entity_poly.pdbx_seq_one_letter_code
_entity_poly.pdbx_strand_id
1 'polypeptide(L)'
;MAKMSSVNKNNKRIKLSNKFFKKREKLKKIIMDKKISLEERFKAQQKLSKLPRNSAKVRIMNRCQITGRPHGVYRKLKISRIALR
;
A
#
# COMPACT_ATOMS: atom_id res chain seq x y z
N MET A 1 17.34 -9.90 12.66
CA MET A 1 17.00 -8.55 12.16
C MET A 1 16.64 -8.59 10.68
N ALA A 2 15.71 -7.76 10.25
CA ALA A 2 15.40 -7.64 8.83
C ALA A 2 16.48 -6.87 8.09
N LYS A 3 16.68 -7.21 6.82
CA LYS A 3 17.66 -6.51 5.99
C LYS A 3 17.21 -5.07 5.71
N MET A 4 18.17 -4.16 5.64
CA MET A 4 17.90 -2.74 5.30
C MET A 4 17.17 -2.60 3.95
N SER A 5 17.51 -3.44 2.97
CA SER A 5 16.85 -3.44 1.67
C SER A 5 15.36 -3.70 1.78
N SER A 6 14.92 -4.61 2.64
CA SER A 6 13.50 -4.91 2.86
C SER A 6 12.77 -3.73 3.49
N VAL A 7 13.39 -3.09 4.49
CA VAL A 7 12.83 -1.89 5.14
C VAL A 7 12.73 -0.74 4.15
N ASN A 8 13.76 -0.52 3.34
CA ASN A 8 13.78 0.55 2.32
C ASN A 8 12.71 0.32 1.25
N LYS A 9 12.50 -0.92 0.81
CA LYS A 9 11.44 -1.26 -0.14
C LYS A 9 10.07 -0.95 0.44
N ASN A 10 9.84 -1.29 1.70
CA ASN A 10 8.58 -1.00 2.38
C ASN A 10 8.35 0.51 2.49
N ASN A 11 9.38 1.29 2.82
CA ASN A 11 9.30 2.75 2.88
C ASN A 11 8.96 3.37 1.52
N LYS A 12 9.54 2.85 0.43
CA LYS A 12 9.20 3.26 -0.94
C LYS A 12 7.73 2.98 -1.25
N ARG A 13 7.22 1.82 -0.85
CA ARG A 13 5.81 1.46 -1.04
C ARG A 13 4.89 2.42 -0.30
N ILE A 14 5.24 2.82 0.92
CA ILE A 14 4.48 3.79 1.70
C ILE A 14 4.43 5.14 0.98
N LYS A 15 5.56 5.65 0.50
CA LYS A 15 5.63 6.91 -0.24
C LYS A 15 4.79 6.88 -1.51
N LEU A 16 4.92 5.81 -2.31
CA LEU A 16 4.16 5.64 -3.55
C LEU A 16 2.66 5.50 -3.27
N SER A 17 2.30 4.77 -2.23
CA SER A 17 0.90 4.60 -1.83
C SER A 17 0.26 5.94 -1.47
N ASN A 18 0.97 6.78 -0.70
CA ASN A 18 0.47 8.11 -0.33
C ASN A 18 0.37 9.03 -1.55
N LYS A 19 1.34 8.96 -2.47
CA LYS A 19 1.37 9.79 -3.70
C LYS A 19 0.18 9.47 -4.60
N PHE A 20 -0.14 8.20 -4.79
CA PHE A 20 -1.18 7.76 -5.72
C PHE A 20 -2.52 7.43 -5.04
N PHE A 21 -2.65 7.69 -3.75
CA PHE A 21 -3.85 7.36 -2.99
C PHE A 21 -5.11 7.98 -3.58
N LYS A 22 -5.09 9.28 -3.85
CA LYS A 22 -6.24 10.00 -4.40
C LYS A 22 -6.61 9.52 -5.79
N LYS A 23 -5.61 9.30 -6.65
CA LYS A 23 -5.82 8.79 -8.01
C LYS A 23 -6.47 7.41 -7.99
N ARG A 24 -5.95 6.51 -7.16
CA ARG A 24 -6.50 5.16 -7.02
C ARG A 24 -7.93 5.19 -6.49
N GLU A 25 -8.20 6.04 -5.52
CA GLU A 25 -9.54 6.17 -4.93
C GLU A 25 -10.56 6.65 -5.97
N LYS A 26 -10.22 7.68 -6.75
CA LYS A 26 -11.08 8.16 -7.83
C LYS A 26 -11.38 7.08 -8.87
N LEU A 27 -10.35 6.36 -9.31
CA LEU A 27 -10.50 5.30 -10.30
C LEU A 27 -11.34 4.14 -9.77
N LYS A 28 -11.15 3.76 -8.50
CA LYS A 28 -11.95 2.72 -7.85
C LYS A 28 -13.42 3.12 -7.76
N LYS A 29 -13.72 4.37 -7.43
CA LYS A 29 -15.10 4.87 -7.39
C LYS A 29 -15.77 4.75 -8.75
N ILE A 30 -15.07 5.11 -9.82
CA ILE A 30 -15.58 5.00 -11.20
C ILE A 30 -15.84 3.54 -11.55
N ILE A 31 -14.90 2.64 -11.23
CA ILE A 31 -15.04 1.20 -11.52
C ILE A 31 -16.20 0.58 -10.77
N MET A 32 -16.41 0.98 -9.51
CA MET A 32 -17.46 0.43 -8.65
C MET A 32 -18.84 1.04 -8.88
N ASP A 33 -18.93 2.13 -9.64
CA ASP A 33 -20.20 2.80 -9.93
C ASP A 33 -20.93 2.09 -11.05
N LYS A 34 -22.07 1.49 -10.72
CA LYS A 34 -22.90 0.76 -11.68
C LYS A 34 -23.67 1.67 -12.63
N LYS A 35 -23.76 2.97 -12.33
CA LYS A 35 -24.48 3.95 -13.17
C LYS A 35 -23.67 4.40 -14.37
N ILE A 36 -22.36 4.23 -14.34
CA ILE A 36 -21.44 4.63 -15.41
C ILE A 36 -21.41 3.54 -16.48
N SER A 37 -21.24 3.94 -17.75
CA SER A 37 -21.17 3.00 -18.87
C SER A 37 -19.98 2.03 -18.73
N LEU A 38 -20.11 0.83 -19.32
CA LEU A 38 -19.05 -0.18 -19.30
C LEU A 38 -17.76 0.33 -19.94
N GLU A 39 -17.86 1.16 -20.99
CA GLU A 39 -16.68 1.70 -21.67
C GLU A 39 -15.86 2.60 -20.75
N GLU A 40 -16.52 3.50 -20.03
CA GLU A 40 -15.85 4.40 -19.08
C GLU A 40 -15.24 3.62 -17.92
N ARG A 41 -15.95 2.62 -17.41
CA ARG A 41 -15.43 1.73 -16.34
C ARG A 41 -14.20 0.97 -16.83
N PHE A 42 -14.23 0.48 -18.05
CA PHE A 42 -13.10 -0.24 -18.65
C PHE A 42 -11.86 0.66 -18.80
N LYS A 43 -12.07 1.90 -19.27
CA LYS A 43 -10.98 2.89 -19.37
C LYS A 43 -10.38 3.20 -18.01
N ALA A 44 -11.20 3.36 -16.99
CA ALA A 44 -10.74 3.60 -15.61
C ALA A 44 -9.92 2.41 -15.09
N GLN A 45 -10.35 1.19 -15.40
CA GLN A 45 -9.62 -0.02 -15.01
C GLN A 45 -8.26 -0.11 -15.69
N GLN A 46 -8.16 0.26 -16.97
CA GLN A 46 -6.88 0.32 -17.68
C GLN A 46 -5.95 1.34 -17.06
N LYS A 47 -6.44 2.53 -16.71
CA LYS A 47 -5.64 3.55 -16.05
C LYS A 47 -5.14 3.06 -14.68
N LEU A 48 -6.00 2.39 -13.92
CA LEU A 48 -5.61 1.82 -12.63
C LEU A 48 -4.50 0.77 -12.79
N SER A 49 -4.58 -0.07 -13.83
CA SER A 49 -3.57 -1.09 -14.12
C SER A 49 -2.21 -0.51 -14.50
N LYS A 50 -2.18 0.68 -15.10
CA LYS A 50 -0.93 1.36 -15.48
C LYS A 50 -0.22 2.00 -14.30
N LEU A 51 -0.88 2.19 -13.17
CA LEU A 51 -0.23 2.74 -11.98
C LEU A 51 0.80 1.76 -11.41
N PRO A 52 1.88 2.26 -10.76
CA PRO A 52 2.88 1.37 -10.17
C PRO A 52 2.25 0.39 -9.18
N ARG A 53 2.65 -0.87 -9.25
CA ARG A 53 2.14 -1.90 -8.34
C ARG A 53 2.44 -1.57 -6.88
N ASN A 54 3.62 -1.01 -6.63
CA ASN A 54 4.05 -0.64 -5.28
C ASN A 54 3.28 0.55 -4.70
N SER A 55 2.42 1.21 -5.50
CA SER A 55 1.52 2.24 -5.01
C SER A 55 0.26 1.67 -4.35
N ALA A 56 0.04 0.36 -4.43
CA ALA A 56 -1.09 -0.30 -3.79
C ALA A 56 -0.86 -0.42 -2.27
N LYS A 57 -1.81 0.08 -1.48
CA LYS A 57 -1.73 0.07 -0.02
C LYS A 57 -1.61 -1.34 0.57
N VAL A 58 -2.21 -2.33 -0.10
CA VAL A 58 -2.20 -3.72 0.37
C VAL A 58 -0.80 -4.34 0.38
N ARG A 59 0.15 -3.78 -0.36
CA ARG A 59 1.53 -4.27 -0.39
C ARG A 59 2.38 -3.76 0.77
N ILE A 60 1.91 -2.75 1.49
CA ILE A 60 2.62 -2.20 2.65
C ILE A 60 2.53 -3.20 3.80
N MET A 61 3.67 -3.48 4.41
CA MET A 61 3.78 -4.39 5.54
C MET A 61 4.05 -3.60 6.81
N ASN A 62 3.35 -3.94 7.88
CA ASN A 62 3.63 -3.37 9.20
C ASN A 62 4.93 -3.98 9.74
N ARG A 63 5.93 -3.15 10.00
CA ARG A 63 7.24 -3.57 10.48
C ARG A 63 7.60 -2.87 11.78
N CYS A 64 8.40 -3.54 12.59
CA CYS A 64 8.97 -2.95 13.80
C CYS A 64 9.87 -1.76 13.43
N GLN A 65 9.68 -0.61 14.05
CA GLN A 65 10.51 0.57 13.79
C GLN A 65 11.94 0.40 14.30
N ILE A 66 12.14 -0.48 15.27
CA ILE A 66 13.45 -0.71 15.90
C ILE A 66 14.25 -1.77 15.15
N THR A 67 13.63 -2.94 14.88
CA THR A 67 14.33 -4.09 14.30
C THR A 67 13.97 -4.35 12.83
N GLY A 68 12.84 -3.81 12.35
CA GLY A 68 12.34 -4.05 11.00
C GLY A 68 11.59 -5.37 10.83
N ARG A 69 11.34 -6.10 11.92
CA ARG A 69 10.65 -7.39 11.86
C ARG A 69 9.24 -7.24 11.28
N PRO A 70 8.85 -8.05 10.26
CA PRO A 70 7.52 -7.95 9.64
C PRO A 70 6.41 -8.72 10.35
N HIS A 71 6.75 -9.54 11.33
CA HIS A 71 5.79 -10.38 12.06
C HIS A 71 5.76 -10.03 13.54
N GLY A 72 4.60 -10.28 14.18
CA GLY A 72 4.43 -10.02 15.60
C GLY A 72 4.60 -8.55 15.97
N VAL A 73 4.05 -7.64 15.16
CA VAL A 73 4.16 -6.19 15.34
C VAL A 73 2.87 -5.65 15.93
N TYR A 74 2.99 -4.89 17.02
CA TYR A 74 1.85 -4.16 17.58
C TYR A 74 1.61 -2.89 16.78
N ARG A 75 0.47 -2.81 16.09
CA ARG A 75 0.15 -1.71 15.16
C ARG A 75 0.15 -0.34 15.82
N LYS A 76 -0.38 -0.24 17.02
CA LYS A 76 -0.42 1.02 17.76
C LYS A 76 0.97 1.53 18.12
N LEU A 77 1.84 0.64 18.58
CA LEU A 77 3.19 0.96 19.04
C LEU A 77 4.21 0.94 17.91
N LYS A 78 3.90 0.26 16.79
CA LYS A 78 4.78 0.05 15.65
C LYS A 78 6.11 -0.61 16.03
N ILE A 79 6.09 -1.46 17.04
CA ILE A 79 7.24 -2.25 17.49
C ILE A 79 6.85 -3.72 17.61
N SER A 80 7.84 -4.60 17.43
CA SER A 80 7.59 -6.03 17.54
C SER A 80 7.45 -6.46 19.01
N ARG A 81 6.82 -7.61 19.22
CA ARG A 81 6.68 -8.20 20.56
C ARG A 81 8.05 -8.42 21.23
N ILE A 82 9.08 -8.70 20.42
CA ILE A 82 10.44 -8.91 20.92
C ILE A 82 11.07 -7.58 21.36
N ALA A 83 10.92 -6.53 20.57
CA ALA A 83 11.46 -5.21 20.89
C ALA A 83 10.72 -4.56 22.07
N LEU A 84 9.43 -4.87 22.26
CA LEU A 84 8.64 -4.36 23.38
C LEU A 84 9.08 -4.96 24.71
N ARG A 85 9.56 -6.19 24.68
CA ARG A 85 9.95 -6.94 25.86
C ARG A 85 11.34 -6.46 26.47
#